data_e8757b35670a6b5cb7102f594a8733fb
#
_entry.id   e8757b35670a6b5cb7102f594a8733fb
#
_cell.length_a   1.000
_cell.length_b   1.000
_cell.length_c   1.000
_cell.angle_alpha   90.00
_cell.angle_beta   90.00
_cell.angle_gamma   90.00
#
_symmetry.space_group_name_H-M   'P 1'
#
loop_
_entity.id
_entity.type
_entity.pdbx_description
1 polymer ?
#
loop_
_entity_poly.entity_id
_entity_poly.type
_entity_poly.pdbx_seq_one_letter_code
_entity_poly.pdbx_strand_id
1 'polypeptide(L)'
;MSRTLVRAIIIKDNKLLVINRNKFGKEYSTLPGGLVGINENPEQAVVREISEEAMIEIANPRLVFIDHADFYGDQLVYLCEYVSGEPHLREDTHEYAINKLGKNTYTPTWLNIANLSNTKFLSPELKQAILNALDAGWPESVIEFTSKRSNEF
;
A
#
# COMPACT_ATOMS: atom_id res chain seq x y z
N MET A 1 -2.95 21.71 -6.87
CA MET A 1 -2.36 20.58 -7.60
C MET A 1 -2.60 19.30 -6.83
N SER A 2 -3.19 18.32 -7.49
CA SER A 2 -3.44 17.03 -6.84
C SER A 2 -2.13 16.25 -6.71
N ARG A 3 -2.03 15.50 -5.61
CA ARG A 3 -0.90 14.60 -5.38
C ARG A 3 -1.19 13.25 -6.03
N THR A 4 -0.15 12.59 -6.54
CA THR A 4 -0.25 11.23 -7.05
C THR A 4 0.59 10.31 -6.19
N LEU A 5 -0.07 9.31 -5.63
CA LEU A 5 0.58 8.27 -4.83
C LEU A 5 0.54 6.96 -5.60
N VAL A 6 1.52 6.12 -5.32
CA VAL A 6 1.53 4.74 -5.81
C VAL A 6 1.40 3.79 -4.62
N ARG A 7 0.72 2.68 -4.83
CA ARG A 7 0.55 1.62 -3.84
C ARG A 7 0.83 0.29 -4.52
N ALA A 8 1.33 -0.68 -3.77
CA ALA A 8 1.63 -2.00 -4.31
C ALA A 8 0.82 -3.08 -3.61
N ILE A 9 0.28 -4.01 -4.41
CA ILE A 9 -0.30 -5.26 -3.94
C ILE A 9 0.74 -6.33 -4.22
N ILE A 10 1.29 -6.91 -3.16
CA ILE A 10 2.33 -7.93 -3.24
C ILE A 10 1.89 -9.12 -2.40
N ILE A 11 1.72 -10.26 -3.04
CA ILE A 11 1.23 -11.47 -2.39
C ILE A 11 2.28 -12.55 -2.50
N LYS A 12 2.60 -13.17 -1.36
CA LYS A 12 3.54 -14.29 -1.26
C LYS A 12 3.00 -15.28 -0.23
N ASP A 13 2.92 -16.54 -0.59
CA ASP A 13 2.50 -17.62 0.32
C ASP A 13 1.17 -17.31 1.04
N ASN A 14 0.17 -16.85 0.31
CA ASN A 14 -1.14 -16.43 0.82
C ASN A 14 -1.08 -15.30 1.85
N LYS A 15 -0.06 -14.45 1.74
CA LYS A 15 0.09 -13.27 2.60
C LYS A 15 0.21 -12.03 1.74
N LEU A 16 -0.40 -10.94 2.20
CA LEU A 16 -0.36 -9.64 1.57
C LEU A 16 0.62 -8.75 2.33
N LEU A 17 1.52 -8.09 1.62
CA LEU A 17 2.39 -7.10 2.24
C LEU A 17 1.57 -5.86 2.61
N VAL A 18 1.59 -5.50 3.88
CA VAL A 18 0.91 -4.32 4.40
C VAL A 18 1.87 -3.51 5.27
N ILE A 19 1.51 -2.26 5.50
CA ILE A 19 2.14 -1.43 6.51
C ILE A 19 1.17 -1.32 7.68
N ASN A 20 1.54 -1.87 8.83
CA ASN A 20 0.79 -1.66 10.05
C ASN A 20 1.12 -0.28 10.59
N ARG A 21 0.09 0.54 10.78
CA ARG A 21 0.24 1.88 11.31
C ARG A 21 -0.31 1.94 12.73
N ASN A 22 0.44 2.60 13.60
CA ASN A 22 -0.06 3.05 14.88
C ASN A 22 0.16 4.56 14.92
N LYS A 23 -0.90 5.30 14.69
CA LYS A 23 -0.84 6.76 14.63
C LYS A 23 -1.49 7.32 15.89
N PHE A 24 -0.65 7.59 16.89
CA PHE A 24 -1.08 8.13 18.19
C PHE A 24 -2.16 7.27 18.85
N GLY A 25 -1.97 5.94 18.83
CA GLY A 25 -2.90 4.98 19.42
C GLY A 25 -3.97 4.43 18.47
N LYS A 26 -4.10 5.02 17.28
CA LYS A 26 -5.04 4.55 16.26
C LYS A 26 -4.33 3.54 15.35
N GLU A 27 -4.77 2.29 15.41
CA GLU A 27 -4.14 1.20 14.66
C GLU A 27 -4.94 0.83 13.42
N TYR A 28 -4.25 0.68 12.29
CA TYR A 28 -4.83 0.28 11.02
C TYR A 28 -3.72 -0.18 10.08
N SER A 29 -4.10 -0.79 8.96
CA SER A 29 -3.16 -1.23 7.94
C SER A 29 -3.41 -0.48 6.63
N THR A 30 -2.34 -0.29 5.85
CA THR A 30 -2.43 0.26 4.50
C THR A 30 -1.58 -0.60 3.57
N LEU A 31 -1.77 -0.41 2.26
CA LEU A 31 -0.79 -0.90 1.30
C LEU A 31 0.49 -0.05 1.39
N PRO A 32 1.66 -0.66 1.15
CA PRO A 32 2.90 0.10 1.04
C PRO A 32 2.92 0.95 -0.22
N GLY A 33 3.63 2.06 -0.17
CA GLY A 33 3.78 2.97 -1.30
C GLY A 33 4.19 4.36 -0.86
N GLY A 34 3.96 5.34 -1.71
CA GLY A 34 4.32 6.73 -1.42
C GLY A 34 4.13 7.64 -2.62
N LEU A 35 4.72 8.83 -2.56
CA LEU A 35 4.59 9.85 -3.60
C LEU A 35 5.46 9.54 -4.81
N VAL A 36 4.93 9.82 -6.00
CA VAL A 36 5.73 9.82 -7.23
C VAL A 36 6.70 11.00 -7.17
N GLY A 37 7.97 10.73 -7.42
CA GLY A 37 9.02 11.75 -7.40
C GLY A 37 9.05 12.58 -8.68
N ILE A 38 9.82 13.67 -8.62
CA ILE A 38 10.07 14.51 -9.78
C ILE A 38 10.90 13.72 -10.82
N ASN A 39 10.49 13.77 -12.08
CA ASN A 39 11.15 13.06 -13.17
C ASN A 39 11.09 11.53 -13.05
N GLU A 40 10.10 11.04 -12.34
CA GLU A 40 9.89 9.61 -12.10
C GLU A 40 8.53 9.22 -12.65
N ASN A 41 8.43 8.09 -13.36
CA ASN A 41 7.12 7.59 -13.74
C ASN A 41 6.54 6.75 -12.59
N PRO A 42 5.21 6.50 -12.58
CA PRO A 42 4.59 5.76 -11.46
C PRO A 42 5.15 4.35 -11.26
N GLU A 43 5.52 3.63 -12.31
CA GLU A 43 6.09 2.28 -12.22
C GLU A 43 7.46 2.30 -11.54
N GLN A 44 8.29 3.30 -11.85
CA GLN A 44 9.57 3.49 -11.16
C GLN A 44 9.34 3.86 -9.70
N ALA A 45 8.35 4.70 -9.44
CA ALA A 45 8.02 5.15 -8.08
C ALA A 45 7.61 3.98 -7.19
N VAL A 46 6.76 3.07 -7.69
CA VAL A 46 6.30 1.95 -6.86
C VAL A 46 7.46 1.02 -6.52
N VAL A 47 8.35 0.74 -7.46
CA VAL A 47 9.53 -0.09 -7.19
C VAL A 47 10.43 0.55 -6.13
N ARG A 48 10.71 1.83 -6.28
CA ARG A 48 11.54 2.58 -5.34
C ARG A 48 10.91 2.65 -3.94
N GLU A 49 9.63 3.01 -3.88
CA GLU A 49 8.93 3.15 -2.60
C GLU A 49 8.86 1.83 -1.83
N ILE A 50 8.63 0.72 -2.51
CA ILE A 50 8.57 -0.58 -1.85
C ILE A 50 9.96 -0.99 -1.34
N SER A 51 11.02 -0.68 -2.08
CA SER A 51 12.38 -0.90 -1.60
C SER A 51 12.68 -0.07 -0.34
N GLU A 52 12.26 1.19 -0.32
CA GLU A 52 12.49 2.09 0.82
C GLU A 52 11.64 1.73 2.04
N GLU A 53 10.34 1.50 1.82
CA GLU A 53 9.39 1.34 2.92
C GLU A 53 9.39 -0.07 3.49
N ALA A 54 9.74 -1.08 2.70
CA ALA A 54 9.63 -2.48 3.13
C ALA A 54 10.88 -3.33 2.88
N MET A 55 11.88 -2.82 2.16
CA MET A 55 13.07 -3.56 1.74
C MET A 55 12.73 -4.83 0.96
N ILE A 56 11.70 -4.73 0.14
CA ILE A 56 11.22 -5.80 -0.72
C ILE A 56 11.52 -5.41 -2.18
N GLU A 57 12.07 -6.35 -2.96
CA GLU A 57 12.21 -6.19 -4.40
C GLU A 57 10.99 -6.73 -5.11
N ILE A 58 10.47 -5.95 -6.04
CA ILE A 58 9.32 -6.31 -6.86
C ILE A 58 9.62 -6.14 -8.34
N ALA A 59 8.82 -6.79 -9.17
CA ALA A 59 8.93 -6.71 -10.62
C ALA A 59 7.55 -6.62 -11.26
N ASN A 60 7.54 -6.20 -12.52
CA ASN A 60 6.37 -6.21 -13.40
C ASN A 60 5.12 -5.58 -12.79
N PRO A 61 5.19 -4.33 -12.31
CA PRO A 61 4.01 -3.67 -11.77
C PRO A 61 2.95 -3.48 -12.86
N ARG A 62 1.71 -3.87 -12.54
CA ARG A 62 0.55 -3.73 -13.43
C ARG A 62 -0.53 -2.96 -12.72
N LEU A 63 -0.94 -1.83 -13.30
CA LEU A 63 -2.00 -1.01 -12.73
C LEU A 63 -3.32 -1.78 -12.74
N VAL A 64 -3.95 -1.93 -11.58
CA VAL A 64 -5.22 -2.65 -11.44
C VAL A 64 -6.33 -1.77 -10.88
N PHE A 65 -6.00 -0.83 -10.00
CA PHE A 65 -7.00 0.09 -9.43
C PHE A 65 -6.49 1.52 -9.47
N ILE A 66 -7.41 2.46 -9.59
CA ILE A 66 -7.16 3.88 -9.30
C ILE A 66 -8.16 4.27 -8.23
N ASP A 67 -7.66 4.67 -7.07
CA ASP A 67 -8.46 5.13 -5.96
C ASP A 67 -8.40 6.65 -5.91
N HIS A 68 -9.50 7.30 -6.28
CA HIS A 68 -9.63 8.75 -6.21
C HIS A 68 -10.03 9.14 -4.78
N ALA A 69 -9.04 9.14 -3.89
CA ALA A 69 -9.28 9.44 -2.49
C ALA A 69 -9.47 10.96 -2.31
N ASP A 70 -10.63 11.36 -1.81
CA ASP A 70 -10.99 12.78 -1.70
C ASP A 70 -10.14 13.52 -0.64
N PHE A 71 -9.43 12.79 0.20
CA PHE A 71 -8.61 13.33 1.29
C PHE A 71 -7.10 13.21 1.04
N TYR A 72 -6.67 12.43 0.05
CA TYR A 72 -5.25 12.25 -0.28
C TYR A 72 -4.88 12.77 -1.67
N GLY A 73 -5.77 12.62 -2.63
CA GLY A 73 -5.48 12.67 -4.04
C GLY A 73 -5.54 11.27 -4.66
N ASP A 74 -5.08 11.14 -5.89
CA ASP A 74 -5.19 9.88 -6.62
C ASP A 74 -4.14 8.87 -6.15
N GLN A 75 -4.59 7.64 -5.92
CA GLN A 75 -3.71 6.51 -5.63
C GLN A 75 -3.74 5.53 -6.80
N LEU A 76 -2.59 5.30 -7.40
CA LEU A 76 -2.41 4.30 -8.46
C LEU A 76 -1.97 3.01 -7.80
N VAL A 77 -2.77 1.97 -7.91
CA VAL A 77 -2.55 0.70 -7.20
C VAL A 77 -2.09 -0.36 -8.20
N TYR A 78 -0.89 -0.87 -7.98
CA TYR A 78 -0.22 -1.82 -8.86
C TYR A 78 -0.18 -3.20 -8.25
N LEU A 79 -0.56 -4.21 -9.04
CA LEU A 79 -0.29 -5.61 -8.71
C LEU A 79 1.14 -5.90 -9.13
N CYS A 80 1.97 -6.33 -8.20
CA CYS A 80 3.40 -6.51 -8.41
C CYS A 80 3.83 -7.95 -8.10
N GLU A 81 4.87 -8.40 -8.79
CA GLU A 81 5.47 -9.70 -8.51
C GLU A 81 6.52 -9.55 -7.41
N TYR A 82 6.45 -10.41 -6.42
CA TYR A 82 7.48 -10.51 -5.38
C TYR A 82 8.75 -11.12 -5.98
N VAL A 83 9.90 -10.49 -5.74
CA VAL A 83 11.20 -11.02 -6.18
C VAL A 83 11.99 -11.53 -4.98
N SER A 84 12.22 -10.67 -3.98
CA SER A 84 13.05 -11.03 -2.83
C SER A 84 12.84 -10.07 -1.65
N GLY A 85 13.38 -10.46 -0.51
CA GLY A 85 13.44 -9.63 0.68
C GLY A 85 12.45 -10.04 1.75
N GLU A 86 12.69 -9.55 2.96
CA GLU A 86 11.79 -9.68 4.09
C GLU A 86 11.37 -8.28 4.56
N PRO A 87 10.12 -8.12 5.00
CA PRO A 87 9.62 -6.79 5.35
C PRO A 87 10.43 -6.14 6.47
N HIS A 88 11.00 -5.01 6.16
CA HIS A 88 11.80 -4.22 7.09
C HIS A 88 11.86 -2.79 6.58
N LEU A 89 11.69 -1.83 7.47
CA LEU A 89 11.78 -0.41 7.11
C LEU A 89 13.26 -0.01 6.98
N ARG A 90 13.63 0.60 5.85
CA ARG A 90 15.01 1.02 5.61
C ARG A 90 15.40 2.15 6.56
N GLU A 91 16.60 2.04 7.18
CA GLU A 91 17.01 2.93 8.28
C GLU A 91 17.22 4.38 7.86
N ASP A 92 17.47 4.65 6.59
CA ASP A 92 17.68 6.01 6.08
C ASP A 92 16.39 6.71 5.66
N THR A 93 15.22 6.16 5.97
CA THR A 93 13.94 6.74 5.61
C THR A 93 13.38 7.65 6.70
N HIS A 94 12.50 8.57 6.27
CA HIS A 94 11.76 9.45 7.16
C HIS A 94 10.87 8.64 8.13
N GLU A 95 10.24 7.59 7.63
CA GLU A 95 9.37 6.69 8.40
C GLU A 95 10.15 5.99 9.52
N TYR A 96 11.37 5.56 9.25
CA TYR A 96 12.23 4.94 10.26
C TYR A 96 12.54 5.92 11.40
N ALA A 97 12.85 7.17 11.05
CA ALA A 97 13.12 8.21 12.06
C ALA A 97 11.86 8.51 12.90
N ILE A 98 10.69 8.54 12.27
CA ILE A 98 9.42 8.74 12.98
C ILE A 98 9.14 7.57 13.91
N ASN A 99 9.42 6.34 13.50
CA ASN A 99 9.21 5.14 14.34
C ASN A 99 9.96 5.21 15.65
N LYS A 100 11.16 5.80 15.66
CA LYS A 100 11.97 5.92 16.89
C LYS A 100 11.29 6.76 17.96
N LEU A 101 10.35 7.62 17.57
CA LEU A 101 9.59 8.43 18.53
C LEU A 101 8.49 7.62 19.22
N GLY A 102 8.11 6.47 18.67
CA GLY A 102 7.18 5.52 19.27
C GLY A 102 5.70 5.91 19.26
N LYS A 103 5.34 7.06 18.72
CA LYS A 103 3.95 7.57 18.73
C LYS A 103 3.23 7.44 17.40
N ASN A 104 3.98 7.37 16.31
CA ASN A 104 3.46 7.25 14.95
C ASN A 104 4.35 6.27 14.22
N THR A 105 3.93 5.01 14.18
CA THR A 105 4.80 3.94 13.67
C THR A 105 4.33 3.38 12.36
N TYR A 106 5.31 2.95 11.57
CA TYR A 106 5.14 2.27 10.27
C TYR A 106 5.84 0.92 10.40
N THR A 107 5.09 -0.18 10.28
CA THR A 107 5.68 -1.51 10.40
C THR A 107 5.28 -2.37 9.20
N PRO A 108 6.19 -2.56 8.23
CA PRO A 108 5.89 -3.46 7.12
C PRO A 108 5.84 -4.90 7.61
N THR A 109 4.83 -5.64 7.18
CA THR A 109 4.64 -7.03 7.59
C THR A 109 3.80 -7.79 6.59
N TRP A 110 3.86 -9.12 6.67
CA TRP A 110 2.99 -10.01 5.92
C TRP A 110 1.69 -10.23 6.69
N LEU A 111 0.57 -9.88 6.08
CA LEU A 111 -0.75 -10.16 6.62
C LEU A 111 -1.33 -11.39 5.93
N ASN A 112 -1.73 -12.38 6.72
CA ASN A 112 -2.43 -13.54 6.17
C ASN A 112 -3.71 -13.06 5.45
N ILE A 113 -3.89 -13.45 4.19
CA ILE A 113 -5.03 -13.03 3.38
C ILE A 113 -6.36 -13.39 4.05
N ALA A 114 -6.40 -14.53 4.76
CA ALA A 114 -7.61 -14.94 5.48
C ALA A 114 -8.05 -13.94 6.56
N ASN A 115 -7.14 -13.08 7.02
CA ASN A 115 -7.43 -12.08 8.06
C ASN A 115 -7.74 -10.69 7.48
N LEU A 116 -7.63 -10.52 6.17
CA LEU A 116 -7.80 -9.19 5.55
C LEU A 116 -9.21 -8.63 5.81
N SER A 117 -10.24 -9.45 5.70
CA SER A 117 -11.63 -9.01 5.90
C SER A 117 -11.87 -8.45 7.31
N ASN A 118 -11.12 -8.91 8.30
CA ASN A 118 -11.25 -8.50 9.71
C ASN A 118 -10.25 -7.41 10.11
N THR A 119 -9.42 -6.95 9.18
CA THR A 119 -8.38 -5.96 9.44
C THR A 119 -8.91 -4.56 9.16
N LYS A 120 -8.70 -3.63 10.08
CA LYS A 120 -8.93 -2.22 9.80
C LYS A 120 -7.95 -1.78 8.74
N PHE A 121 -8.46 -1.27 7.64
CA PHE A 121 -7.65 -0.97 6.45
C PHE A 121 -8.07 0.37 5.86
N LEU A 122 -7.11 1.18 5.53
CA LEU A 122 -7.34 2.46 4.86
C LEU A 122 -6.96 2.30 3.38
N SER A 123 -7.84 2.51 2.48
CA SER A 123 -9.26 2.82 2.63
C SER A 123 -10.09 1.53 2.70
N PRO A 124 -11.29 1.58 3.31
CA PRO A 124 -12.22 0.44 3.27
C PRO A 124 -12.62 0.06 1.85
N GLU A 125 -12.75 1.05 0.96
CA GLU A 125 -13.09 0.81 -0.45
C GLU A 125 -11.98 0.04 -1.16
N LEU A 126 -10.72 0.38 -0.89
CA LEU A 126 -9.57 -0.34 -1.46
C LEU A 126 -9.52 -1.77 -0.93
N LYS A 127 -9.75 -1.97 0.37
CA LYS A 127 -9.83 -3.31 0.95
C LYS A 127 -10.88 -4.14 0.23
N GLN A 128 -12.08 -3.58 0.01
CA GLN A 128 -13.15 -4.29 -0.68
C GLN A 128 -12.77 -4.64 -2.11
N ALA A 129 -12.11 -3.74 -2.83
CA ALA A 129 -11.64 -4.01 -4.19
C ALA A 129 -10.64 -5.17 -4.21
N ILE A 130 -9.73 -5.22 -3.26
CA ILE A 130 -8.76 -6.31 -3.12
C ILE A 130 -9.48 -7.63 -2.83
N LEU A 131 -10.41 -7.63 -1.87
CA LEU A 131 -11.17 -8.83 -1.52
C LEU A 131 -11.97 -9.37 -2.71
N ASN A 132 -12.59 -8.48 -3.47
CA ASN A 132 -13.33 -8.88 -4.67
C ASN A 132 -12.41 -9.52 -5.71
N ALA A 133 -11.22 -8.97 -5.90
CA ALA A 133 -10.24 -9.51 -6.86
C ALA A 133 -9.66 -10.86 -6.40
N LEU A 134 -9.45 -11.03 -5.11
CA LEU A 134 -8.99 -12.30 -4.54
C LEU A 134 -10.02 -13.42 -4.78
N ASP A 135 -11.30 -13.07 -4.79
CA ASP A 135 -12.39 -14.02 -5.03
C ASP A 135 -12.62 -14.29 -6.52
N ALA A 136 -12.67 -13.23 -7.33
CA ALA A 136 -13.11 -13.32 -8.74
C ALA A 136 -11.97 -13.23 -9.76
N GLY A 137 -10.75 -12.90 -9.32
CA GLY A 137 -9.58 -12.67 -10.19
C GLY A 137 -9.26 -11.19 -10.34
N TRP A 138 -7.98 -10.91 -10.63
CA TRP A 138 -7.52 -9.54 -10.81
C TRP A 138 -8.07 -8.97 -12.11
N PRO A 139 -8.49 -7.68 -12.13
CA PRO A 139 -9.10 -7.11 -13.33
C PRO A 139 -8.11 -7.00 -14.48
N GLU A 140 -8.60 -7.28 -15.70
CA GLU A 140 -7.82 -7.07 -16.92
C GLU A 140 -7.80 -5.59 -17.30
N SER A 141 -8.87 -4.88 -17.02
CA SER A 141 -8.96 -3.42 -17.22
C SER A 141 -8.96 -2.73 -15.86
N VAL A 142 -8.33 -1.57 -15.80
CA VAL A 142 -8.24 -0.80 -14.55
C VAL A 142 -9.62 -0.47 -14.02
N ILE A 143 -9.83 -0.70 -12.72
CA ILE A 143 -11.07 -0.34 -12.03
C ILE A 143 -10.80 0.94 -11.22
N GLU A 144 -11.65 1.95 -11.43
CA GLU A 144 -11.56 3.22 -10.72
C GLU A 144 -12.69 3.33 -9.70
N PHE A 145 -12.38 3.88 -8.55
CA PHE A 145 -13.38 4.13 -7.50
C PHE A 145 -12.95 5.34 -6.66
N THR A 146 -13.83 5.80 -5.81
CA THR A 146 -13.59 6.95 -4.93
C THR A 146 -13.65 6.50 -3.48
N SER A 147 -12.64 6.90 -2.69
CA SER A 147 -12.63 6.70 -1.25
C SER A 147 -12.93 8.02 -0.55
N LYS A 148 -13.79 7.98 0.45
CA LYS A 148 -14.26 9.17 1.16
C LYS A 148 -13.65 9.26 2.55
N ARG A 149 -13.32 10.48 2.97
CA ARG A 149 -12.75 10.73 4.29
C ARG A 149 -13.66 10.27 5.42
N SER A 150 -14.97 10.32 5.23
CA SER A 150 -15.94 9.85 6.23
C SER A 150 -15.81 8.36 6.54
N ASN A 151 -15.12 7.60 5.69
CA ASN A 151 -14.86 6.19 5.88
C ASN A 151 -13.53 5.91 6.60
N GLU A 152 -12.76 6.94 6.91
CA GLU A 152 -11.58 6.82 7.78
C GLU A 152 -12.01 6.50 9.21
N PHE A 153 -11.23 5.70 9.86
CA PHE A 153 -11.50 5.30 11.26
C PHE A 153 -10.44 5.83 12.23
#